data_afdd5ec6b718e57ff6aa5c26df19b129
#
_entry.id   afdd5ec6b718e57ff6aa5c26df19b129
#
_cell.length_a   1.000
_cell.length_b   1.000
_cell.length_c   1.000
_cell.angle_alpha   90.00
_cell.angle_beta   90.00
_cell.angle_gamma   90.00
#
_symmetry.space_group_name_H-M   'P 1'
#
loop_
_entity.id
_entity.type
_entity.pdbx_description
1 polymer ?
#
loop_
_entity_poly.entity_id
_entity_poly.type
_entity_poly.pdbx_seq_one_letter_code
_entity_poly.pdbx_strand_id
1 'polypeptide(L)'
;MSKFLMQSNWRAIACSVFILAPLPCFAQTSGTANQQPSAANQQASPEILKELEAMRHRIDELEAELKAQKTAQAPADRPGFVSAAFPLKTADRNAANPESSSLSPSGDSRAADISPAQEAAVVTKQTAPIIPEQKQPFSDADWTWLNGNPRTKEIFWDTKFFTPEIRADMNYVVDFNHPIDHSIGGSSELFRSSEVHLEQFGVGGDFHYDNVRARLMTQFGMYSATTPRNDPSPGHGQWDVVSAYRYVSEAYGGYHFDVLHGVNVDAGIFLSYIGLFSYYNFDNWAYQPSYVSSNTPWFFNGVRVQIFPTAHLKIEPWFINGWQAYFSANHRPGLGGQIKWTPRPWINIISNNYGLGRDDLFIPNRRRIHTDDSIEVKYFDRPDSTLDKMAFSLTADAGCEYGGGVSCYGNKAGGPKQSFLGFMLYNRFWFHRDLFGLTVGGGKINNPGRYLVLLPPINGETAVTASTNSPYFTENPGDPFKAWDSSITFDYMPKQYITFRWEYDYRHANVPYWTGRGGITPPSGNTGFPTQFVCQSGVTSGATSLPDAQTACSAIGSTVWFPDLRRNESFIDMSIMVKF
;
A
#
# COMPACT_ATOMS: atom_id res chain seq x y z
N MET A 1 61.75 -17.75 4.17
CA MET A 1 61.45 -19.14 3.81
C MET A 1 60.11 -19.48 4.47
N SER A 2 59.01 -19.78 3.90
CA SER A 2 58.57 -20.16 2.55
C SER A 2 57.13 -19.68 2.39
N LYS A 3 56.82 -19.10 1.25
CA LYS A 3 55.46 -18.74 0.81
C LYS A 3 54.66 -20.02 0.61
N PHE A 4 53.39 -20.04 1.11
CA PHE A 4 52.36 -20.88 0.53
C PHE A 4 51.12 -20.03 0.26
N LEU A 5 50.91 -19.78 -1.01
CA LEU A 5 49.67 -19.26 -1.61
C LEU A 5 48.57 -20.31 -1.44
N MET A 6 47.47 -19.93 -0.85
CA MET A 6 46.21 -20.66 -0.97
C MET A 6 45.22 -19.78 -1.73
N GLN A 7 45.18 -20.00 -3.03
CA GLN A 7 44.07 -19.53 -3.88
C GLN A 7 42.83 -20.36 -3.52
N SER A 8 41.87 -19.75 -2.89
CA SER A 8 40.52 -20.34 -2.78
C SER A 8 39.67 -19.84 -3.94
N ASN A 9 39.31 -20.75 -4.80
CA ASN A 9 38.35 -20.60 -5.87
C ASN A 9 36.94 -20.30 -5.28
N TRP A 10 36.54 -19.04 -5.32
CA TRP A 10 35.15 -18.64 -5.21
C TRP A 10 34.57 -18.49 -6.62
N ARG A 11 34.19 -19.60 -7.23
CA ARG A 11 33.31 -19.61 -8.39
C ARG A 11 32.15 -20.57 -8.14
N ALA A 12 30.96 -20.05 -8.47
CA ALA A 12 29.70 -20.78 -8.61
C ALA A 12 28.84 -20.96 -7.35
N ILE A 13 28.14 -19.93 -6.95
CA ILE A 13 26.70 -20.05 -6.71
C ILE A 13 26.06 -19.02 -7.65
N ALA A 14 25.83 -19.45 -8.87
CA ALA A 14 24.99 -18.73 -9.81
C ALA A 14 23.53 -19.01 -9.42
N CYS A 15 22.84 -17.98 -8.96
CA CYS A 15 21.39 -17.96 -8.92
C CYS A 15 20.87 -18.21 -10.34
N SER A 16 20.19 -19.32 -10.53
CA SER A 16 19.42 -19.59 -11.73
C SER A 16 18.19 -18.69 -11.72
N VAL A 17 18.33 -17.47 -12.20
CA VAL A 17 17.23 -16.62 -12.60
C VAL A 17 16.59 -17.29 -13.81
N PHE A 18 15.33 -17.61 -13.73
CA PHE A 18 14.55 -18.07 -14.88
C PHE A 18 14.59 -17.01 -15.97
N ILE A 19 15.39 -17.27 -16.98
CA ILE A 19 15.40 -16.49 -18.22
C ILE A 19 14.20 -16.92 -19.03
N LEU A 20 13.16 -16.11 -19.03
CA LEU A 20 12.15 -16.13 -20.09
C LEU A 20 12.83 -15.56 -21.34
N ALA A 21 13.10 -16.42 -22.29
CA ALA A 21 13.68 -16.07 -23.58
C ALA A 21 12.81 -15.02 -24.29
N PRO A 22 13.40 -13.96 -24.87
CA PRO A 22 12.65 -13.01 -25.67
C PRO A 22 12.31 -13.64 -27.04
N LEU A 23 11.04 -13.70 -27.36
CA LEU A 23 10.58 -13.93 -28.72
C LEU A 23 11.02 -12.75 -29.61
N PRO A 24 11.55 -13.00 -30.81
CA PRO A 24 11.98 -11.93 -31.69
C PRO A 24 10.78 -11.16 -32.24
N CYS A 25 10.75 -9.88 -31.97
CA CYS A 25 9.83 -8.94 -32.59
C CYS A 25 10.36 -8.60 -33.99
N PHE A 26 9.68 -9.05 -35.04
CA PHE A 26 9.94 -8.61 -36.40
C PHE A 26 9.60 -7.11 -36.53
N ALA A 27 10.60 -6.32 -36.78
CA ALA A 27 10.44 -4.93 -37.16
C ALA A 27 10.14 -4.87 -38.67
N GLN A 28 8.98 -4.40 -39.04
CA GLN A 28 8.74 -3.90 -40.40
C GLN A 28 9.19 -2.45 -40.49
N THR A 29 10.22 -2.25 -41.27
CA THR A 29 10.65 -0.95 -41.76
C THR A 29 9.75 -0.49 -42.91
N SER A 30 9.12 0.65 -42.78
CA SER A 30 8.70 1.45 -43.93
C SER A 30 9.18 2.88 -43.70
N GLY A 31 9.97 3.32 -44.65
CA GLY A 31 10.67 4.60 -44.61
C GLY A 31 9.86 5.76 -45.18
N THR A 32 10.48 6.91 -45.05
CA THR A 32 10.40 8.15 -45.79
C THR A 32 9.46 9.24 -45.28
N ALA A 33 10.02 10.28 -44.95
CA ALA A 33 10.21 11.61 -45.54
C ALA A 33 10.07 12.75 -44.54
N ASN A 34 11.15 13.48 -44.43
CA ASN A 34 11.23 14.84 -43.87
C ASN A 34 10.09 15.74 -44.43
N GLN A 35 9.37 16.39 -43.50
CA GLN A 35 8.92 17.76 -43.74
C GLN A 35 8.69 18.45 -42.39
N GLN A 36 9.45 19.50 -42.20
CA GLN A 36 9.30 20.49 -41.15
C GLN A 36 8.08 21.39 -41.50
N PRO A 37 7.13 21.63 -40.64
CA PRO A 37 6.16 22.69 -40.83
C PRO A 37 6.58 23.92 -40.01
N SER A 38 6.69 25.01 -40.74
CA SER A 38 6.79 26.39 -40.27
C SER A 38 5.63 26.75 -39.33
N ALA A 39 5.95 27.58 -38.33
CA ALA A 39 4.96 28.23 -37.47
C ALA A 39 3.97 29.07 -38.33
N ALA A 40 2.78 28.56 -38.51
CA ALA A 40 1.65 29.29 -39.05
C ALA A 40 0.61 29.50 -37.96
N ASN A 41 0.27 30.76 -37.74
CA ASN A 41 -0.83 31.27 -36.92
C ASN A 41 -2.13 30.49 -37.23
N GLN A 42 -2.51 29.51 -36.40
CA GLN A 42 -3.80 28.86 -36.54
C GLN A 42 -4.85 29.68 -35.81
N GLN A 43 -5.56 30.52 -36.57
CA GLN A 43 -6.86 31.03 -36.14
C GLN A 43 -7.81 29.83 -35.96
N ALA A 44 -8.44 29.77 -34.79
CA ALA A 44 -9.42 28.72 -34.49
C ALA A 44 -10.52 28.70 -35.57
N SER A 45 -10.89 27.48 -35.99
CA SER A 45 -11.92 27.34 -37.01
C SER A 45 -13.26 27.90 -36.51
N PRO A 46 -14.13 28.43 -37.39
CA PRO A 46 -15.43 28.96 -36.99
C PRO A 46 -16.32 27.94 -36.26
N GLU A 47 -16.12 26.65 -36.49
CA GLU A 47 -16.81 25.55 -35.78
C GLU A 47 -16.38 25.48 -34.33
N ILE A 48 -15.08 25.59 -34.05
CA ILE A 48 -14.55 25.57 -32.68
C ILE A 48 -15.05 26.77 -31.88
N LEU A 49 -15.12 27.93 -32.51
CA LEU A 49 -15.66 29.14 -31.87
C LEU A 49 -17.14 28.96 -31.52
N LYS A 50 -17.94 28.35 -32.40
CA LYS A 50 -19.35 28.06 -32.15
C LYS A 50 -19.57 27.04 -31.05
N GLU A 51 -18.72 26.02 -30.97
CA GLU A 51 -18.75 25.04 -29.85
C GLU A 51 -18.36 25.70 -28.53
N LEU A 52 -17.37 26.58 -28.52
CA LEU A 52 -16.97 27.34 -27.33
C LEU A 52 -18.09 28.28 -26.84
N GLU A 53 -18.80 28.91 -27.73
CA GLU A 53 -19.97 29.74 -27.38
C GLU A 53 -21.12 28.88 -26.82
N ALA A 54 -21.38 27.72 -27.41
CA ALA A 54 -22.41 26.81 -26.91
C ALA A 54 -22.06 26.24 -25.50
N MET A 55 -20.78 25.95 -25.28
CA MET A 55 -20.31 25.51 -23.95
C MET A 55 -20.40 26.63 -22.92
N ARG A 56 -20.09 27.87 -23.27
CA ARG A 56 -20.26 29.01 -22.36
C ARG A 56 -21.72 29.20 -21.98
N HIS A 57 -22.63 29.15 -22.93
CA HIS A 57 -24.05 29.26 -22.65
C HIS A 57 -24.56 28.18 -21.71
N ARG A 58 -24.04 26.96 -21.87
CA ARG A 58 -24.40 25.85 -20.96
C ARG A 58 -23.84 26.00 -19.56
N ILE A 59 -22.66 26.59 -19.41
CA ILE A 59 -22.07 26.90 -18.09
C ILE A 59 -22.92 27.97 -17.39
N ASP A 60 -23.28 29.03 -18.07
CA ASP A 60 -24.12 30.12 -17.52
C ASP A 60 -25.49 29.59 -17.07
N GLU A 61 -26.09 28.65 -17.81
CA GLU A 61 -27.35 27.99 -17.45
C GLU A 61 -27.21 27.13 -16.19
N LEU A 62 -26.14 26.33 -16.08
CA LEU A 62 -25.86 25.51 -14.91
C LEU A 62 -25.54 26.35 -13.66
N GLU A 63 -24.84 27.46 -13.81
CA GLU A 63 -24.58 28.40 -12.71
C GLU A 63 -25.87 29.06 -12.21
N ALA A 64 -26.80 29.38 -13.10
CA ALA A 64 -28.12 29.93 -12.74
C ALA A 64 -28.97 28.88 -12.00
N GLU A 65 -28.96 27.61 -12.44
CA GLU A 65 -29.64 26.51 -11.76
C GLU A 65 -29.05 26.25 -10.36
N LEU A 66 -27.73 26.27 -10.22
CA LEU A 66 -27.04 26.08 -8.93
C LEU A 66 -27.37 27.20 -7.94
N LYS A 67 -27.47 28.44 -8.45
CA LYS A 67 -27.84 29.61 -7.64
C LYS A 67 -29.30 29.54 -7.19
N ALA A 68 -30.18 29.05 -8.06
CA ALA A 68 -31.58 28.82 -7.72
C ALA A 68 -31.77 27.71 -6.65
N GLN A 69 -31.02 26.62 -6.76
CA GLN A 69 -30.99 25.55 -5.75
C GLN A 69 -30.47 26.03 -4.38
N LYS A 70 -29.40 26.84 -4.37
CA LYS A 70 -28.89 27.43 -3.12
C LYS A 70 -29.86 28.39 -2.47
N THR A 71 -30.65 29.10 -3.26
CA THR A 71 -31.67 30.02 -2.74
C THR A 71 -32.92 29.28 -2.19
N ALA A 72 -33.20 28.10 -2.73
CA ALA A 72 -34.29 27.23 -2.26
C ALA A 72 -33.95 26.44 -0.98
N GLN A 73 -32.70 26.39 -0.58
CA GLN A 73 -32.19 25.69 0.63
C GLN A 73 -31.89 26.63 1.80
N ALA A 74 -32.53 27.77 1.92
CA ALA A 74 -32.50 28.57 3.15
C ALA A 74 -33.21 27.78 4.29
N PRO A 75 -32.63 27.69 5.49
CA PRO A 75 -33.09 26.78 6.51
C PRO A 75 -34.44 27.23 7.09
N ALA A 76 -35.44 26.37 6.95
CA ALA A 76 -36.63 26.43 7.77
C ALA A 76 -36.30 25.87 9.16
N ASP A 77 -36.64 26.61 10.19
CA ASP A 77 -36.56 26.26 11.60
C ASP A 77 -36.99 24.81 11.84
N ARG A 78 -36.10 24.00 12.39
CA ARG A 78 -36.45 22.68 12.93
C ARG A 78 -36.65 22.77 14.44
N PRO A 79 -37.77 22.26 14.98
CA PRO A 79 -37.98 22.15 16.41
C PRO A 79 -37.02 21.12 17.02
N GLY A 80 -36.56 21.42 18.23
CA GLY A 80 -35.58 20.63 18.94
C GLY A 80 -36.00 19.20 19.21
N PHE A 81 -35.09 18.28 18.97
CA PHE A 81 -35.20 16.89 19.44
C PHE A 81 -34.85 16.84 20.93
N VAL A 82 -35.84 16.45 21.72
CA VAL A 82 -35.68 16.12 23.14
C VAL A 82 -34.99 14.76 23.25
N SER A 83 -33.84 14.74 23.92
CA SER A 83 -33.14 13.52 24.26
C SER A 83 -33.94 12.71 25.27
N ALA A 84 -34.44 11.56 24.86
CA ALA A 84 -35.05 10.59 25.77
C ALA A 84 -33.95 9.70 26.36
N ALA A 85 -33.65 9.93 27.63
CA ALA A 85 -32.82 9.02 28.44
C ALA A 85 -33.68 7.80 28.83
N PHE A 86 -33.16 6.61 28.49
CA PHE A 86 -33.69 5.35 29.01
C PHE A 86 -33.04 5.00 30.34
N PRO A 87 -33.84 4.64 31.39
CA PRO A 87 -33.27 4.25 32.67
C PRO A 87 -32.78 2.79 32.67
N LEU A 88 -31.58 2.58 33.13
CA LEU A 88 -31.05 1.24 33.51
C LEU A 88 -31.87 0.69 34.69
N LYS A 89 -32.47 -0.45 34.51
CA LYS A 89 -32.95 -1.27 35.62
C LYS A 89 -31.89 -2.28 36.01
N THR A 90 -31.32 -2.09 37.19
CA THR A 90 -30.59 -3.09 37.94
C THR A 90 -31.53 -4.18 38.41
N ALA A 91 -31.17 -5.44 38.16
CA ALA A 91 -31.77 -6.58 38.87
C ALA A 91 -30.63 -7.51 39.33
N ASP A 92 -30.39 -7.45 40.63
CA ASP A 92 -29.72 -8.49 41.41
C ASP A 92 -30.48 -9.81 41.29
N ARG A 93 -29.73 -10.91 41.16
CA ARG A 93 -30.01 -12.13 41.92
C ARG A 93 -28.88 -13.15 41.88
N ASN A 94 -28.46 -13.44 43.07
CA ASN A 94 -27.58 -14.53 43.52
C ASN A 94 -28.04 -15.93 43.09
N ALA A 95 -27.02 -16.78 43.06
CA ALA A 95 -26.94 -18.11 43.62
C ALA A 95 -26.82 -19.29 42.66
N ALA A 96 -25.80 -20.02 43.01
CA ALA A 96 -25.64 -21.48 42.99
C ALA A 96 -24.74 -22.07 41.90
N ASN A 97 -23.52 -22.35 42.35
CA ASN A 97 -22.67 -23.45 41.85
C ASN A 97 -23.34 -24.80 42.15
N PRO A 98 -23.20 -25.84 41.32
CA PRO A 98 -22.28 -26.91 41.73
C PRO A 98 -21.46 -27.58 40.62
N GLU A 99 -20.24 -27.92 41.05
CA GLU A 99 -19.47 -29.15 40.78
C GLU A 99 -19.01 -29.52 39.35
N SER A 100 -17.71 -29.40 39.25
CA SER A 100 -16.68 -30.27 38.64
C SER A 100 -17.14 -31.53 37.88
N SER A 101 -16.74 -31.57 36.61
CA SER A 101 -16.23 -32.81 36.03
C SER A 101 -15.07 -32.47 35.10
N SER A 102 -13.90 -32.92 35.52
CA SER A 102 -12.66 -32.93 34.78
C SER A 102 -12.76 -33.82 33.54
N LEU A 103 -12.66 -33.21 32.38
CA LEU A 103 -12.21 -33.92 31.19
C LEU A 103 -11.15 -33.04 30.53
N SER A 104 -9.93 -33.52 30.60
CA SER A 104 -8.81 -32.98 29.83
C SER A 104 -9.12 -33.08 28.34
N PRO A 105 -9.03 -32.01 27.58
CA PRO A 105 -8.94 -32.13 26.14
C PRO A 105 -7.47 -32.37 25.79
N SER A 106 -7.22 -33.50 25.14
CA SER A 106 -6.02 -33.70 24.34
C SER A 106 -5.87 -32.56 23.36
N GLY A 107 -4.73 -31.88 23.47
CA GLY A 107 -4.42 -30.75 22.63
C GLY A 107 -4.29 -31.15 21.16
N ASP A 108 -5.24 -30.73 20.35
CA ASP A 108 -5.03 -30.52 18.95
C ASP A 108 -4.59 -29.06 18.78
N SER A 109 -3.28 -28.88 18.71
CA SER A 109 -2.67 -27.61 18.32
C SER A 109 -2.97 -27.36 16.85
N ARG A 110 -4.13 -26.76 16.57
CA ARG A 110 -4.37 -26.17 15.24
C ARG A 110 -3.46 -25.00 15.08
N ALA A 111 -2.63 -25.10 14.07
CA ALA A 111 -1.75 -24.03 13.65
C ALA A 111 -2.54 -22.76 13.41
N ALA A 112 -2.05 -21.74 14.09
CA ALA A 112 -2.60 -20.41 14.04
C ALA A 112 -2.59 -19.82 12.64
N ASP A 113 -3.50 -18.98 12.52
CA ASP A 113 -3.85 -18.03 11.51
C ASP A 113 -2.71 -17.50 10.68
N ILE A 114 -2.85 -17.71 9.42
CA ILE A 114 -1.97 -17.16 8.39
C ILE A 114 -2.50 -15.79 8.05
N SER A 115 -1.60 -14.81 7.98
CA SER A 115 -1.93 -13.44 7.65
C SER A 115 -2.92 -13.34 6.48
N PRO A 116 -4.04 -12.68 6.66
CA PRO A 116 -5.04 -12.52 5.62
C PRO A 116 -4.56 -11.70 4.44
N ALA A 117 -3.50 -10.93 4.62
CA ALA A 117 -2.91 -10.18 3.53
C ALA A 117 -2.37 -11.09 2.42
N GLN A 118 -2.04 -12.32 2.73
CA GLN A 118 -1.35 -13.17 1.78
C GLN A 118 -1.76 -14.65 1.75
N GLU A 119 -2.34 -15.24 2.82
CA GLU A 119 -2.48 -16.70 2.87
C GLU A 119 -3.56 -17.24 3.81
N ALA A 120 -4.83 -17.10 3.50
CA ALA A 120 -5.85 -17.86 4.21
C ALA A 120 -6.10 -19.20 3.49
N ALA A 121 -5.35 -20.24 3.85
CA ALA A 121 -5.77 -21.61 3.62
C ALA A 121 -6.46 -22.13 4.89
N VAL A 122 -7.74 -21.81 5.07
CA VAL A 122 -8.55 -22.47 6.09
C VAL A 122 -8.91 -23.85 5.55
N VAL A 123 -8.19 -24.86 6.02
CA VAL A 123 -8.53 -26.26 5.73
C VAL A 123 -9.49 -26.75 6.80
N THR A 124 -10.75 -26.81 6.47
CA THR A 124 -11.76 -27.49 7.30
C THR A 124 -11.57 -28.99 7.24
N LYS A 125 -11.43 -29.61 8.41
CA LYS A 125 -11.44 -31.08 8.55
C LYS A 125 -12.85 -31.60 8.27
N GLN A 126 -13.09 -32.08 7.06
CA GLN A 126 -14.18 -33.03 6.82
C GLN A 126 -13.70 -34.45 7.16
N THR A 127 -14.52 -35.19 7.89
CA THR A 127 -14.37 -36.64 8.05
C THR A 127 -14.67 -37.34 6.72
N ALA A 128 -13.66 -37.45 5.88
CA ALA A 128 -13.67 -38.25 4.66
C ALA A 128 -12.86 -39.56 4.88
N PRO A 129 -13.05 -40.61 4.06
CA PRO A 129 -12.38 -41.88 4.21
C PRO A 129 -10.86 -41.69 4.23
N ILE A 130 -10.18 -42.53 5.02
CA ILE A 130 -8.73 -42.50 5.29
C ILE A 130 -7.95 -42.61 3.96
N ILE A 131 -7.79 -41.46 3.31
CA ILE A 131 -6.73 -41.20 2.34
C ILE A 131 -5.48 -40.93 3.19
N PRO A 132 -4.26 -41.40 2.83
CA PRO A 132 -3.05 -41.07 3.59
C PRO A 132 -3.02 -39.57 3.80
N GLU A 133 -2.90 -39.16 5.07
CA GLU A 133 -3.01 -37.78 5.55
C GLU A 133 -2.07 -36.90 4.72
N GLN A 134 -2.63 -36.23 3.74
CA GLN A 134 -1.89 -35.33 2.88
C GLN A 134 -1.53 -34.14 3.75
N LYS A 135 -0.25 -33.94 4.01
CA LYS A 135 0.24 -32.91 4.91
C LYS A 135 -0.29 -31.56 4.44
N GLN A 136 -1.00 -30.85 5.30
CA GLN A 136 -1.55 -29.52 4.97
C GLN A 136 -0.44 -28.56 4.55
N PRO A 137 -0.70 -27.60 3.64
CA PRO A 137 0.28 -26.62 3.24
C PRO A 137 0.84 -25.90 4.46
N PHE A 138 2.16 -25.82 4.55
CA PHE A 138 2.89 -25.11 5.60
C PHE A 138 2.55 -25.54 7.04
N SER A 139 2.07 -26.73 7.27
CA SER A 139 1.64 -27.22 8.58
C SER A 139 2.74 -27.22 9.66
N ASP A 140 4.01 -27.15 9.29
CA ASP A 140 5.18 -27.06 10.16
C ASP A 140 5.83 -25.67 10.16
N ALA A 141 5.25 -24.67 9.48
CA ALA A 141 5.77 -23.33 9.45
C ALA A 141 5.44 -22.57 10.75
N ASP A 142 6.39 -21.79 11.22
CA ASP A 142 6.20 -20.81 12.30
C ASP A 142 6.08 -19.41 11.69
N TRP A 143 4.86 -18.89 11.62
CA TRP A 143 4.58 -17.59 11.04
C TRP A 143 4.81 -16.42 12.00
N THR A 144 4.92 -16.70 13.30
CA THR A 144 4.88 -15.68 14.35
C THR A 144 6.10 -14.77 14.40
N TRP A 145 7.17 -15.15 13.70
CA TRP A 145 8.40 -14.35 13.61
C TRP A 145 8.57 -13.65 12.27
N LEU A 146 7.75 -13.93 11.26
CA LEU A 146 7.84 -13.32 9.94
C LEU A 146 7.35 -11.87 9.96
N ASN A 147 7.95 -11.02 9.15
CA ASN A 147 7.44 -9.70 8.89
C ASN A 147 6.21 -9.76 8.00
N GLY A 148 5.25 -8.85 8.20
CA GLY A 148 4.01 -8.86 7.44
C GLY A 148 3.03 -9.98 7.79
N ASN A 149 3.26 -10.70 8.91
CA ASN A 149 2.39 -11.75 9.38
C ASN A 149 2.00 -11.53 10.85
N PRO A 150 0.74 -11.85 11.23
CA PRO A 150 0.33 -11.72 12.61
C PRO A 150 1.09 -12.69 13.51
N ARG A 151 1.52 -12.18 14.67
CA ARG A 151 2.18 -12.99 15.71
C ARG A 151 1.21 -13.75 16.59
N THR A 152 -0.10 -13.63 16.36
CA THR A 152 -1.16 -14.33 17.11
C THR A 152 -1.08 -15.83 16.86
N LYS A 153 -1.03 -16.62 17.95
CA LYS A 153 -0.93 -18.10 17.92
C LYS A 153 -2.29 -18.76 18.12
N GLU A 154 -3.19 -18.08 18.78
CA GLU A 154 -4.49 -18.60 19.15
C GLU A 154 -5.59 -17.77 18.50
N ILE A 155 -6.56 -18.45 17.91
CA ILE A 155 -7.78 -17.83 17.43
C ILE A 155 -8.69 -17.62 18.63
N PHE A 156 -9.09 -16.37 18.88
CA PHE A 156 -9.92 -16.02 20.03
C PHE A 156 -11.33 -16.63 19.96
N TRP A 157 -11.88 -16.66 18.76
CA TRP A 157 -13.20 -17.19 18.51
C TRP A 157 -13.26 -17.81 17.11
N ASP A 158 -13.69 -19.06 17.03
CA ASP A 158 -13.87 -19.78 15.77
C ASP A 158 -15.19 -20.56 15.84
N THR A 159 -15.92 -20.52 14.75
CA THR A 159 -17.17 -21.27 14.59
C THR A 159 -17.07 -22.21 13.40
N LYS A 160 -18.05 -23.07 13.21
CA LYS A 160 -18.10 -24.01 12.10
C LYS A 160 -18.02 -23.36 10.71
N PHE A 161 -18.43 -22.10 10.60
CA PHE A 161 -18.54 -21.41 9.30
C PHE A 161 -17.98 -19.99 9.30
N PHE A 162 -17.51 -19.46 10.42
CA PHE A 162 -17.00 -18.10 10.49
C PHE A 162 -15.97 -17.92 11.60
N THR A 163 -14.83 -17.36 11.24
CA THR A 163 -13.77 -16.91 12.14
C THR A 163 -13.74 -15.40 12.11
N PRO A 164 -14.23 -14.68 13.14
CA PRO A 164 -14.24 -13.23 13.17
C PRO A 164 -12.84 -12.66 13.34
N GLU A 165 -12.64 -11.45 12.82
CA GLU A 165 -11.44 -10.67 13.00
C GLU A 165 -11.80 -9.20 13.30
N ILE A 166 -11.13 -8.62 14.30
CA ILE A 166 -11.24 -7.20 14.66
C ILE A 166 -9.84 -6.62 14.72
N ARG A 167 -9.61 -5.50 14.04
CA ARG A 167 -8.36 -4.75 14.07
C ARG A 167 -8.60 -3.32 14.46
N ALA A 168 -7.74 -2.76 15.30
CA ALA A 168 -7.72 -1.34 15.63
C ALA A 168 -6.27 -0.86 15.64
N ASP A 169 -6.01 0.25 14.99
CA ASP A 169 -4.71 0.90 14.89
C ASP A 169 -4.88 2.39 15.11
N MET A 170 -4.26 2.87 16.18
CA MET A 170 -4.30 4.27 16.60
C MET A 170 -2.88 4.74 16.84
N ASN A 171 -2.57 5.95 16.37
CA ASN A 171 -1.25 6.53 16.56
C ASN A 171 -1.28 8.00 16.99
N TYR A 172 -0.10 8.47 17.41
CA TYR A 172 0.24 9.87 17.58
C TYR A 172 1.66 10.08 17.07
N VAL A 173 1.80 10.92 16.06
CA VAL A 173 3.09 11.19 15.42
C VAL A 173 3.59 12.58 15.78
N VAL A 174 4.87 12.70 16.09
CA VAL A 174 5.59 13.97 16.20
C VAL A 174 6.53 14.10 15.01
N ASP A 175 6.13 14.87 14.01
CA ASP A 175 6.99 15.22 12.87
C ASP A 175 7.83 16.47 13.21
N PHE A 176 9.16 16.34 13.13
CA PHE A 176 10.07 17.43 13.44
C PHE A 176 10.15 18.51 12.34
N ASN A 177 9.59 18.25 11.18
CA ASN A 177 9.40 19.28 10.15
C ASN A 177 8.27 20.25 10.48
N HIS A 178 7.33 19.85 11.35
CA HIS A 178 6.20 20.66 11.82
C HIS A 178 5.41 21.34 10.69
N PRO A 179 4.85 20.61 9.72
CA PRO A 179 4.00 21.20 8.68
C PRO A 179 2.77 21.87 9.32
N ILE A 180 2.35 23.03 8.78
CA ILE A 180 1.26 23.83 9.36
C ILE A 180 -0.07 23.06 9.33
N ASP A 181 -0.31 22.28 8.30
CA ASP A 181 -1.53 21.50 8.12
C ASP A 181 -1.44 20.07 8.68
N HIS A 182 -0.35 19.77 9.40
CA HIS A 182 -0.09 18.48 10.03
C HIS A 182 0.06 17.30 9.06
N SER A 183 0.10 17.52 7.75
CA SER A 183 0.19 16.43 6.76
C SER A 183 1.60 15.85 6.68
N ILE A 184 1.71 14.53 6.73
CA ILE A 184 2.93 13.76 6.48
C ILE A 184 2.90 13.27 5.04
N GLY A 185 3.96 13.56 4.29
CA GLY A 185 4.14 13.08 2.92
C GLY A 185 5.01 11.82 2.83
N GLY A 186 4.97 11.17 1.69
CA GLY A 186 5.85 10.04 1.39
C GLY A 186 5.68 8.82 2.30
N SER A 187 4.51 8.63 2.86
CA SER A 187 4.15 7.51 3.70
C SER A 187 2.92 6.79 3.15
N SER A 188 2.88 5.51 3.37
CA SER A 188 1.73 4.66 3.12
C SER A 188 0.98 4.28 4.39
N GLU A 189 1.55 4.55 5.56
CA GLU A 189 1.01 4.16 6.86
C GLU A 189 0.76 5.34 7.81
N LEU A 190 1.50 6.44 7.65
CA LEU A 190 1.39 7.64 8.46
C LEU A 190 0.97 8.83 7.60
N PHE A 191 -0.06 9.56 8.00
CA PHE A 191 -0.62 10.61 7.16
C PHE A 191 -0.67 11.98 7.82
N ARG A 192 -0.66 12.03 9.15
CA ARG A 192 -0.79 13.28 9.90
C ARG A 192 0.05 13.26 11.16
N SER A 193 0.39 14.43 11.67
CA SER A 193 1.20 14.61 12.88
C SER A 193 0.49 15.47 13.91
N SER A 194 1.00 15.43 15.16
CA SER A 194 0.59 16.29 16.28
C SER A 194 -0.87 16.12 16.73
N GLU A 195 -1.48 15.01 16.42
CA GLU A 195 -2.84 14.65 16.83
C GLU A 195 -2.99 13.12 16.94
N VAL A 196 -3.95 12.66 17.75
CA VAL A 196 -4.26 11.23 17.84
C VAL A 196 -5.12 10.84 16.66
N HIS A 197 -4.69 9.82 15.95
CA HIS A 197 -5.41 9.30 14.78
C HIS A 197 -5.91 7.89 14.99
N LEU A 198 -7.08 7.61 14.43
CA LEU A 198 -7.50 6.28 14.06
C LEU A 198 -7.01 6.05 12.64
N GLU A 199 -5.89 5.34 12.50
CA GLU A 199 -5.38 4.98 11.17
C GLU A 199 -6.27 3.92 10.54
N GLN A 200 -6.59 2.88 11.29
CA GLN A 200 -7.47 1.83 10.83
C GLN A 200 -8.33 1.25 11.94
N PHE A 201 -9.61 1.01 11.61
CA PHE A 201 -10.48 0.11 12.36
C PHE A 201 -11.18 -0.82 11.38
N GLY A 202 -11.01 -2.11 11.57
CA GLY A 202 -11.58 -3.15 10.70
C GLY A 202 -12.36 -4.17 11.51
N VAL A 203 -13.49 -4.58 10.97
CA VAL A 203 -14.30 -5.69 11.49
C VAL A 203 -14.67 -6.57 10.31
N GLY A 204 -14.57 -7.87 10.51
CA GLY A 204 -14.89 -8.86 9.49
C GLY A 204 -14.46 -10.24 9.88
N GLY A 205 -13.91 -10.99 8.94
CA GLY A 205 -13.40 -12.33 9.18
C GLY A 205 -13.52 -13.25 7.97
N ASP A 206 -13.21 -14.51 8.21
CA ASP A 206 -13.20 -15.57 7.23
C ASP A 206 -14.46 -16.44 7.33
N PHE A 207 -15.15 -16.61 6.22
CA PHE A 207 -16.29 -17.52 6.06
C PHE A 207 -15.79 -18.79 5.40
N HIS A 208 -16.16 -19.94 5.96
CA HIS A 208 -15.76 -21.23 5.46
C HIS A 208 -16.84 -22.29 5.73
N TYR A 209 -17.25 -22.99 4.69
CA TYR A 209 -18.20 -24.08 4.81
C TYR A 209 -18.13 -24.96 3.54
N ASP A 210 -17.90 -26.24 3.74
CA ASP A 210 -17.97 -27.24 2.67
C ASP A 210 -17.15 -26.88 1.41
N ASN A 211 -15.87 -26.51 1.61
CA ASN A 211 -14.93 -26.02 0.59
C ASN A 211 -15.25 -24.63 -0.01
N VAL A 212 -16.40 -24.04 0.31
CA VAL A 212 -16.68 -22.64 -0.01
C VAL A 212 -15.98 -21.75 1.00
N ARG A 213 -15.32 -20.72 0.50
CA ARG A 213 -14.60 -19.75 1.32
C ARG A 213 -14.91 -18.34 0.89
N ALA A 214 -14.91 -17.43 1.84
CA ALA A 214 -15.01 -16.00 1.58
C ALA A 214 -14.33 -15.23 2.71
N ARG A 215 -13.92 -14.01 2.44
CA ARG A 215 -13.41 -13.08 3.42
C ARG A 215 -14.03 -11.74 3.20
N LEU A 216 -14.38 -11.08 4.30
CA LEU A 216 -14.77 -9.69 4.33
C LEU A 216 -14.00 -9.00 5.46
N MET A 217 -13.29 -7.93 5.14
CA MET A 217 -12.72 -7.01 6.12
C MET A 217 -13.08 -5.58 5.76
N THR A 218 -13.64 -4.87 6.72
CA THR A 218 -13.90 -3.44 6.58
C THR A 218 -12.66 -2.62 6.94
N GLN A 219 -12.67 -1.35 6.54
CA GLN A 219 -11.66 -0.37 6.97
C GLN A 219 -12.31 0.99 7.22
N PHE A 220 -12.10 1.50 8.40
CA PHE A 220 -12.49 2.86 8.80
C PHE A 220 -11.24 3.59 9.26
N GLY A 221 -11.33 4.91 9.41
CA GLY A 221 -10.17 5.74 9.74
C GLY A 221 -9.46 6.28 8.50
N MET A 222 -8.20 6.68 8.65
CA MET A 222 -7.43 7.31 7.59
C MET A 222 -7.24 6.40 6.37
N TYR A 223 -7.10 5.10 6.56
CA TYR A 223 -6.97 4.12 5.49
C TYR A 223 -8.14 4.13 4.52
N SER A 224 -9.36 4.46 4.96
CA SER A 224 -10.51 4.58 4.07
C SER A 224 -10.42 5.76 3.09
N ALA A 225 -9.58 6.74 3.38
CA ALA A 225 -9.33 7.89 2.50
C ALA A 225 -8.02 7.74 1.71
N THR A 226 -7.00 7.18 2.34
CA THR A 226 -5.64 7.15 1.78
C THR A 226 -5.39 5.95 0.88
N THR A 227 -5.99 4.79 1.16
CA THR A 227 -5.87 3.59 0.31
C THR A 227 -6.43 3.81 -1.10
N PRO A 228 -7.63 4.38 -1.29
CA PRO A 228 -8.18 4.58 -2.63
C PRO A 228 -7.54 5.73 -3.41
N ARG A 229 -6.80 6.64 -2.75
CA ARG A 229 -6.29 7.86 -3.43
C ARG A 229 -5.43 7.60 -4.66
N ASN A 230 -4.78 6.45 -4.71
CA ASN A 230 -3.94 6.07 -5.85
C ASN A 230 -4.67 5.16 -6.85
N ASP A 231 -5.95 4.90 -6.64
CA ASP A 231 -6.77 4.14 -7.57
C ASP A 231 -6.97 4.95 -8.87
N PRO A 232 -6.54 4.42 -10.03
CA PRO A 232 -6.69 5.12 -11.31
C PRO A 232 -8.09 4.97 -11.92
N SER A 233 -9.01 4.25 -11.29
CA SER A 233 -10.35 3.99 -11.84
C SER A 233 -11.36 5.14 -11.72
N PRO A 234 -11.25 6.14 -10.80
CA PRO A 234 -12.14 7.30 -10.82
C PRO A 234 -12.07 8.04 -12.15
N GLY A 235 -13.21 8.40 -12.70
CA GLY A 235 -13.31 9.09 -13.99
C GLY A 235 -13.51 8.16 -15.21
N HIS A 236 -13.65 6.86 -14.99
CA HIS A 236 -14.09 5.90 -15.99
C HIS A 236 -15.58 5.56 -15.80
N GLY A 237 -16.41 6.11 -16.65
CA GLY A 237 -17.87 5.94 -16.59
C GLY A 237 -18.53 6.81 -15.52
N GLN A 238 -19.81 6.53 -15.24
CA GLN A 238 -20.63 7.36 -14.36
C GLN A 238 -20.62 6.92 -12.89
N TRP A 239 -19.98 5.81 -12.55
CA TRP A 239 -20.01 5.24 -11.20
C TRP A 239 -18.82 5.70 -10.37
N ASP A 240 -19.06 6.19 -9.18
CA ASP A 240 -18.03 6.50 -8.19
C ASP A 240 -17.59 5.21 -7.49
N VAL A 241 -16.54 4.61 -8.02
CA VAL A 241 -15.99 3.34 -7.55
C VAL A 241 -15.28 3.50 -6.22
N VAL A 242 -14.61 4.62 -6.00
CA VAL A 242 -13.91 4.91 -4.74
C VAL A 242 -14.91 4.94 -3.59
N SER A 243 -16.03 5.64 -3.74
CA SER A 243 -17.08 5.67 -2.72
C SER A 243 -17.71 4.30 -2.49
N ALA A 244 -17.75 3.42 -3.50
CA ALA A 244 -18.27 2.08 -3.36
C ALA A 244 -17.38 1.18 -2.49
N TYR A 245 -16.05 1.32 -2.58
CA TYR A 245 -15.11 0.37 -1.98
C TYR A 245 -14.21 0.93 -0.88
N ARG A 246 -14.22 2.23 -0.62
CA ARG A 246 -13.32 2.88 0.35
C ARG A 246 -13.34 2.28 1.76
N TYR A 247 -14.43 1.67 2.16
CA TYR A 247 -14.60 1.06 3.49
C TYR A 247 -14.36 -0.44 3.51
N VAL A 248 -13.81 -0.99 2.43
CA VAL A 248 -13.52 -2.41 2.29
C VAL A 248 -12.03 -2.59 2.02
N SER A 249 -11.33 -3.28 2.91
CA SER A 249 -9.93 -3.67 2.68
C SER A 249 -9.83 -4.99 1.93
N GLU A 250 -10.69 -5.95 2.29
CA GLU A 250 -10.75 -7.26 1.64
C GLU A 250 -12.22 -7.67 1.44
N ALA A 251 -12.57 -8.16 0.26
CA ALA A 251 -13.88 -8.74 -0.02
C ALA A 251 -13.75 -9.72 -1.19
N TYR A 252 -13.67 -10.99 -0.90
CA TYR A 252 -13.58 -12.03 -1.92
C TYR A 252 -14.37 -13.27 -1.54
N GLY A 253 -14.73 -14.04 -2.56
CA GLY A 253 -15.30 -15.37 -2.40
C GLY A 253 -14.60 -16.37 -3.30
N GLY A 254 -14.60 -17.62 -2.92
CA GLY A 254 -13.89 -18.65 -3.66
C GLY A 254 -14.21 -20.07 -3.22
N TYR A 255 -13.44 -20.99 -3.79
CA TYR A 255 -13.61 -22.41 -3.58
C TYR A 255 -12.25 -23.11 -3.41
N HIS A 256 -12.21 -24.05 -2.48
CA HIS A 256 -11.07 -24.94 -2.22
C HIS A 256 -11.24 -26.26 -2.95
N PHE A 257 -10.21 -26.70 -3.67
CA PHE A 257 -10.12 -27.99 -4.32
C PHE A 257 -9.09 -28.87 -3.61
N ASP A 258 -9.51 -30.08 -3.21
CA ASP A 258 -8.65 -31.08 -2.56
C ASP A 258 -7.75 -31.80 -3.58
N VAL A 259 -6.91 -31.05 -4.27
CA VAL A 259 -5.92 -31.56 -5.24
C VAL A 259 -4.53 -31.08 -4.86
N LEU A 260 -3.49 -31.90 -5.08
CA LEU A 260 -2.15 -31.66 -4.57
C LEU A 260 -2.16 -31.50 -3.04
N HIS A 261 -1.57 -30.42 -2.50
CA HIS A 261 -1.70 -30.01 -1.10
C HIS A 261 -2.77 -28.94 -0.91
N GLY A 262 -3.64 -28.74 -1.87
CA GLY A 262 -4.72 -27.78 -1.95
C GLY A 262 -4.59 -26.83 -3.14
N VAL A 263 -5.74 -26.41 -3.68
CA VAL A 263 -5.85 -25.34 -4.68
C VAL A 263 -7.03 -24.47 -4.31
N ASN A 264 -6.80 -23.17 -4.15
CA ASN A 264 -7.86 -22.20 -3.92
C ASN A 264 -8.04 -21.32 -5.17
N VAL A 265 -9.29 -21.05 -5.51
CA VAL A 265 -9.65 -20.09 -6.56
C VAL A 265 -10.55 -19.04 -5.92
N ASP A 266 -10.09 -17.81 -5.87
CA ASP A 266 -10.79 -16.70 -5.22
C ASP A 266 -10.97 -15.55 -6.19
N ALA A 267 -12.08 -14.81 -6.08
CA ALA A 267 -12.36 -13.60 -6.86
C ALA A 267 -12.87 -12.48 -5.98
N GLY A 268 -12.38 -11.26 -6.20
CA GLY A 268 -12.78 -10.07 -5.44
C GLY A 268 -11.62 -9.11 -5.16
N ILE A 269 -11.71 -8.42 -4.01
CA ILE A 269 -10.71 -7.46 -3.52
C ILE A 269 -9.83 -8.15 -2.49
N PHE A 270 -8.53 -8.10 -2.72
CA PHE A 270 -7.50 -8.71 -1.87
C PHE A 270 -6.45 -7.67 -1.49
N LEU A 271 -5.79 -7.90 -0.37
CA LEU A 271 -4.53 -7.19 -0.11
C LEU A 271 -3.47 -7.61 -1.14
N SER A 272 -2.53 -6.71 -1.40
CA SER A 272 -1.48 -6.96 -2.38
C SER A 272 -0.62 -8.17 -1.98
N TYR A 273 -0.20 -8.95 -2.97
CA TYR A 273 0.85 -9.95 -2.80
C TYR A 273 2.26 -9.38 -2.99
N ILE A 274 2.38 -8.15 -3.52
CA ILE A 274 3.66 -7.46 -3.76
C ILE A 274 4.03 -6.68 -2.51
N GLY A 275 5.26 -6.84 -2.07
CA GLY A 275 5.77 -6.28 -0.83
C GLY A 275 5.85 -7.31 0.30
N LEU A 276 6.83 -7.11 1.19
CA LEU A 276 7.01 -7.95 2.38
C LEU A 276 6.16 -7.47 3.56
N PHE A 277 5.98 -6.15 3.67
CA PHE A 277 5.17 -5.56 4.74
C PHE A 277 3.69 -5.74 4.44
N SER A 278 2.93 -6.11 5.47
CA SER A 278 1.48 -6.18 5.41
C SER A 278 0.86 -4.79 5.36
N TYR A 279 -0.31 -4.68 4.75
CA TYR A 279 -1.21 -3.56 4.86
C TYR A 279 -1.60 -3.21 6.30
N TYR A 280 -1.59 -4.21 7.18
CA TYR A 280 -1.95 -4.07 8.59
C TYR A 280 -0.69 -3.89 9.45
N ASN A 281 -0.53 -2.73 10.07
CA ASN A 281 0.68 -2.39 10.84
C ASN A 281 0.94 -3.30 12.05
N PHE A 282 -0.12 -3.88 12.63
CA PHE A 282 0.02 -4.87 13.70
C PHE A 282 0.90 -6.06 13.30
N ASP A 283 0.88 -6.44 12.02
CA ASP A 283 1.58 -7.61 11.50
C ASP A 283 3.06 -7.31 11.16
N ASN A 284 3.44 -6.03 11.13
CA ASN A 284 4.73 -5.56 10.67
C ASN A 284 5.76 -5.41 11.80
N TRP A 285 7.04 -5.53 11.45
CA TRP A 285 8.15 -5.31 12.37
C TRP A 285 8.43 -3.83 12.64
N ALA A 286 8.07 -2.95 11.73
CA ALA A 286 8.11 -1.50 11.86
C ALA A 286 6.72 -0.93 11.56
N TYR A 287 6.43 0.29 12.01
CA TYR A 287 5.19 0.97 11.70
C TYR A 287 5.28 1.63 10.32
N GLN A 288 6.31 2.45 10.13
CA GLN A 288 6.63 3.03 8.83
C GLN A 288 7.70 2.19 8.14
N PRO A 289 7.35 1.43 7.09
CA PRO A 289 8.34 0.72 6.31
C PRO A 289 9.16 1.67 5.43
N SER A 290 10.27 1.16 4.90
CA SER A 290 11.11 1.87 3.95
C SER A 290 10.34 2.32 2.69
N TYR A 291 10.85 3.34 2.00
CA TYR A 291 10.38 3.74 0.67
C TYR A 291 10.20 2.60 -0.31
N VAL A 292 11.02 1.56 -0.19
CA VAL A 292 10.93 0.38 -1.05
C VAL A 292 9.55 -0.24 -0.89
N SER A 293 9.10 -0.47 0.34
CA SER A 293 7.76 -0.99 0.62
C SER A 293 6.66 0.01 0.26
N SER A 294 6.86 1.30 0.56
CA SER A 294 5.87 2.35 0.24
C SER A 294 5.62 2.52 -1.26
N ASN A 295 6.48 2.00 -2.13
CA ASN A 295 6.28 2.00 -3.58
C ASN A 295 5.61 0.71 -4.11
N THR A 296 5.10 -0.15 -3.24
CA THR A 296 4.31 -1.32 -3.62
C THR A 296 2.80 -1.04 -3.50
N PRO A 297 1.94 -1.78 -4.21
CA PRO A 297 0.50 -1.56 -4.14
C PRO A 297 -0.09 -2.14 -2.86
N TRP A 298 -1.23 -1.62 -2.41
CA TRP A 298 -1.88 -2.08 -1.19
C TRP A 298 -2.96 -3.12 -1.42
N PHE A 299 -3.63 -3.04 -2.56
CA PHE A 299 -4.71 -3.96 -2.89
C PHE A 299 -4.74 -4.28 -4.38
N PHE A 300 -5.40 -5.38 -4.69
CA PHE A 300 -5.80 -5.76 -6.04
C PHE A 300 -7.25 -6.18 -6.07
N ASN A 301 -7.90 -5.99 -7.22
CA ASN A 301 -9.22 -6.53 -7.51
C ASN A 301 -9.13 -7.44 -8.73
N GLY A 302 -9.60 -8.68 -8.61
CA GLY A 302 -9.52 -9.65 -9.70
C GLY A 302 -9.72 -11.09 -9.26
N VAL A 303 -8.96 -11.99 -9.86
CA VAL A 303 -8.97 -13.43 -9.57
C VAL A 303 -7.55 -13.87 -9.21
N ARG A 304 -7.43 -14.66 -8.15
CA ARG A 304 -6.19 -15.35 -7.78
C ARG A 304 -6.41 -16.86 -7.70
N VAL A 305 -5.37 -17.61 -7.98
CA VAL A 305 -5.34 -19.06 -7.81
C VAL A 305 -4.16 -19.41 -6.95
N GLN A 306 -4.41 -19.95 -5.75
CA GLN A 306 -3.35 -20.42 -4.84
C GLN A 306 -3.16 -21.91 -5.08
N ILE A 307 -1.99 -22.31 -5.53
CA ILE A 307 -1.63 -23.71 -5.81
C ILE A 307 -0.54 -24.12 -4.82
N PHE A 308 -0.74 -25.21 -4.12
CA PHE A 308 0.24 -25.78 -3.20
C PHE A 308 0.77 -27.12 -3.75
N PRO A 309 1.84 -27.10 -4.58
CA PRO A 309 2.40 -28.33 -5.17
C PRO A 309 3.02 -29.24 -4.12
N THR A 310 3.52 -28.66 -3.03
CA THR A 310 4.09 -29.35 -1.89
C THR A 310 3.66 -28.68 -0.59
N ALA A 311 3.93 -29.31 0.56
CA ALA A 311 3.68 -28.73 1.87
C ALA A 311 4.51 -27.45 2.18
N HIS A 312 5.47 -27.07 1.32
CA HIS A 312 6.41 -25.98 1.57
C HIS A 312 6.48 -24.96 0.41
N LEU A 313 5.66 -25.15 -0.61
CA LEU A 313 5.69 -24.30 -1.81
C LEU A 313 4.28 -23.86 -2.18
N LYS A 314 4.11 -22.54 -2.35
CA LYS A 314 2.92 -21.92 -2.96
C LYS A 314 3.31 -21.27 -4.27
N ILE A 315 2.48 -21.44 -5.29
CA ILE A 315 2.51 -20.71 -6.56
C ILE A 315 1.15 -20.06 -6.71
N GLU A 316 1.13 -18.75 -6.88
CA GLU A 316 -0.12 -17.98 -6.84
C GLU A 316 -0.21 -17.00 -8.03
N PRO A 317 -0.69 -17.43 -9.21
CA PRO A 317 -0.97 -16.55 -10.33
C PRO A 317 -2.20 -15.68 -10.06
N TRP A 318 -2.13 -14.42 -10.54
CA TRP A 318 -3.17 -13.42 -10.43
C TRP A 318 -3.56 -12.85 -11.79
N PHE A 319 -4.87 -12.66 -11.98
CA PHE A 319 -5.47 -11.92 -13.09
C PHE A 319 -6.30 -10.78 -12.49
N ILE A 320 -5.83 -9.54 -12.65
CA ILE A 320 -6.31 -8.38 -11.89
C ILE A 320 -6.66 -7.21 -12.79
N ASN A 321 -7.46 -6.28 -12.28
CA ASN A 321 -7.91 -5.11 -13.02
C ASN A 321 -6.78 -4.12 -13.34
N GLY A 322 -5.70 -4.12 -12.57
CA GLY A 322 -4.55 -3.25 -12.73
C GLY A 322 -3.76 -3.09 -11.44
N TRP A 323 -2.76 -2.25 -11.46
CA TRP A 323 -1.94 -1.93 -10.29
C TRP A 323 -2.72 -1.04 -9.34
N GLN A 324 -3.12 -1.56 -8.19
CA GLN A 324 -3.90 -0.85 -7.18
C GLN A 324 -5.17 -0.19 -7.77
N ALA A 325 -5.94 -0.94 -8.54
CA ALA A 325 -7.12 -0.45 -9.21
C ALA A 325 -8.35 -1.29 -8.87
N TYR A 326 -9.43 -0.63 -8.45
CA TYR A 326 -10.71 -1.31 -8.23
C TYR A 326 -11.34 -1.75 -9.55
N PHE A 327 -11.24 -0.91 -10.59
CA PHE A 327 -11.70 -1.22 -11.94
C PHE A 327 -10.57 -1.08 -12.95
N SER A 328 -10.76 -1.63 -14.13
CA SER A 328 -9.80 -1.50 -15.21
C SER A 328 -9.76 -0.07 -15.74
N ALA A 329 -8.61 0.59 -15.61
CA ALA A 329 -8.40 1.95 -16.11
C ALA A 329 -8.19 2.01 -17.64
N ASN A 330 -7.83 0.91 -18.30
CA ASN A 330 -7.34 0.95 -19.68
C ASN A 330 -7.69 -0.28 -20.52
N HIS A 331 -8.73 -1.01 -20.15
CA HIS A 331 -9.27 -2.19 -20.86
C HIS A 331 -8.28 -3.38 -21.01
N ARG A 332 -7.23 -3.44 -20.19
CA ARG A 332 -6.32 -4.58 -20.14
C ARG A 332 -6.08 -5.01 -18.70
N PRO A 333 -6.16 -6.31 -18.43
CA PRO A 333 -5.86 -6.84 -17.11
C PRO A 333 -4.38 -6.73 -16.81
N GLY A 334 -4.05 -6.65 -15.52
CA GLY A 334 -2.75 -6.95 -14.99
C GLY A 334 -2.57 -8.45 -14.81
N LEU A 335 -1.37 -8.93 -15.04
CA LEU A 335 -0.98 -10.31 -14.79
C LEU A 335 0.20 -10.30 -13.83
N GLY A 336 0.17 -11.20 -12.87
CA GLY A 336 1.28 -11.34 -11.94
C GLY A 336 1.13 -12.57 -11.07
N GLY A 337 1.85 -12.58 -9.97
CA GLY A 337 1.74 -13.66 -9.02
C GLY A 337 2.89 -13.70 -8.03
N GLN A 338 2.74 -14.60 -7.08
CA GLN A 338 3.69 -14.84 -6.02
C GLN A 338 4.17 -16.30 -6.07
N ILE A 339 5.45 -16.49 -5.80
CA ILE A 339 6.01 -17.78 -5.40
C ILE A 339 6.50 -17.64 -3.97
N LYS A 340 5.99 -18.47 -3.05
CA LYS A 340 6.44 -18.53 -1.67
C LYS A 340 6.98 -19.92 -1.36
N TRP A 341 8.19 -19.96 -0.84
CA TRP A 341 8.87 -21.19 -0.49
C TRP A 341 9.42 -21.14 0.94
N THR A 342 8.92 -22.01 1.80
CA THR A 342 9.31 -22.12 3.21
C THR A 342 9.93 -23.50 3.47
N PRO A 343 11.16 -23.75 3.01
CA PRO A 343 11.78 -25.10 3.08
C PRO A 343 12.01 -25.59 4.51
N ARG A 344 12.07 -24.67 5.47
CA ARG A 344 12.24 -24.94 6.90
C ARG A 344 11.53 -23.86 7.73
N PRO A 345 11.13 -24.11 8.98
CA PRO A 345 10.44 -23.13 9.84
C PRO A 345 11.23 -21.84 10.14
N TRP A 346 12.52 -21.80 9.81
CA TRP A 346 13.41 -20.67 10.07
C TRP A 346 13.82 -19.90 8.80
N ILE A 347 13.32 -20.26 7.62
CA ILE A 347 13.60 -19.54 6.36
C ILE A 347 12.35 -19.44 5.50
N ASN A 348 12.08 -18.26 5.00
CA ASN A 348 11.01 -17.94 4.08
C ASN A 348 11.58 -17.17 2.88
N ILE A 349 11.19 -17.56 1.67
CA ILE A 349 11.61 -16.95 0.41
C ILE A 349 10.36 -16.61 -0.38
N ILE A 350 10.26 -15.36 -0.81
CA ILE A 350 9.12 -14.85 -1.56
C ILE A 350 9.64 -14.19 -2.83
N SER A 351 8.98 -14.47 -3.96
CA SER A 351 9.20 -13.76 -5.22
C SER A 351 7.86 -13.29 -5.75
N ASN A 352 7.70 -11.99 -5.85
CA ASN A 352 6.49 -11.33 -6.34
C ASN A 352 6.76 -10.74 -7.71
N ASN A 353 5.86 -10.95 -8.64
CA ASN A 353 6.05 -10.47 -10.01
C ASN A 353 4.76 -9.87 -10.55
N TYR A 354 4.88 -8.75 -11.28
CA TYR A 354 3.79 -8.09 -11.97
C TYR A 354 4.23 -7.68 -13.37
N GLY A 355 3.36 -7.83 -14.35
CA GLY A 355 3.65 -7.43 -15.71
C GLY A 355 2.45 -7.43 -16.63
N LEU A 356 2.66 -6.96 -17.85
CA LEU A 356 1.70 -6.93 -18.97
C LEU A 356 0.46 -6.02 -18.74
N GLY A 357 0.22 -5.51 -17.54
CA GLY A 357 -0.85 -4.57 -17.24
C GLY A 357 -0.61 -3.19 -17.83
N ARG A 358 -1.68 -2.48 -18.11
CA ARG A 358 -1.66 -1.06 -18.42
C ARG A 358 -2.25 -0.32 -17.25
N ASP A 359 -1.42 0.15 -16.37
CA ASP A 359 -1.82 0.54 -15.03
C ASP A 359 -1.71 1.99 -14.76
N ASP A 360 -1.39 2.77 -15.77
CA ASP A 360 -0.94 4.08 -15.47
C ASP A 360 -2.02 5.12 -15.71
N LEU A 361 -2.39 5.77 -14.67
CA LEU A 361 -3.07 7.05 -14.53
C LEU A 361 -3.60 7.62 -15.88
N PHE A 362 -4.45 6.84 -16.58
CA PHE A 362 -5.09 7.25 -17.85
C PHE A 362 -4.16 7.37 -19.07
N ILE A 363 -2.92 6.89 -19.02
CA ILE A 363 -2.03 6.91 -20.19
C ILE A 363 -2.25 5.62 -21.01
N PRO A 364 -2.88 5.68 -22.19
CA PRO A 364 -3.47 4.50 -22.83
C PRO A 364 -2.50 3.39 -23.22
N ASN A 365 -1.24 3.70 -23.42
CA ASN A 365 -0.25 2.74 -23.93
C ASN A 365 0.88 2.44 -22.95
N ARG A 366 0.79 2.93 -21.72
CA ARG A 366 1.81 2.67 -20.70
C ARG A 366 1.63 1.29 -20.09
N ARG A 367 2.73 0.62 -19.79
CA ARG A 367 2.79 -0.71 -19.17
C ARG A 367 3.81 -0.71 -18.06
N ARG A 368 3.61 -1.57 -17.07
CA ARG A 368 4.50 -1.76 -15.93
C ARG A 368 5.01 -3.19 -15.86
N ILE A 369 6.27 -3.33 -15.47
CA ILE A 369 6.88 -4.59 -15.04
C ILE A 369 7.49 -4.32 -13.68
N HIS A 370 7.28 -5.24 -12.74
CA HIS A 370 7.74 -5.08 -11.37
C HIS A 370 8.09 -6.45 -10.77
N THR A 371 9.15 -6.50 -9.98
CA THR A 371 9.51 -7.64 -9.14
C THR A 371 9.91 -7.16 -7.75
N ASP A 372 9.44 -7.87 -6.74
CA ASP A 372 9.76 -7.64 -5.34
C ASP A 372 10.10 -8.99 -4.71
N ASP A 373 11.36 -9.21 -4.39
CA ASP A 373 11.89 -10.50 -3.95
C ASP A 373 12.45 -10.37 -2.53
N SER A 374 12.02 -11.27 -1.65
CA SER A 374 12.35 -11.22 -0.23
C SER A 374 12.89 -12.55 0.30
N ILE A 375 13.82 -12.44 1.24
CA ILE A 375 14.27 -13.56 2.08
C ILE A 375 14.20 -13.15 3.53
N GLU A 376 13.65 -14.03 4.37
CA GLU A 376 13.59 -13.89 5.81
C GLU A 376 14.26 -15.09 6.47
N VAL A 377 15.07 -14.83 7.48
CA VAL A 377 15.80 -15.90 8.19
C VAL A 377 15.79 -15.65 9.69
N LYS A 378 15.24 -16.60 10.44
CA LYS A 378 15.37 -16.69 11.89
C LYS A 378 16.68 -17.42 12.22
N TYR A 379 17.71 -16.68 12.55
CA TYR A 379 19.06 -17.21 12.72
C TYR A 379 19.42 -17.49 14.18
N PHE A 380 18.55 -17.10 15.13
CA PHE A 380 18.69 -17.41 16.53
C PHE A 380 17.30 -17.72 17.13
N ASP A 381 17.21 -18.81 17.89
CA ASP A 381 15.97 -19.25 18.53
C ASP A 381 16.30 -19.98 19.84
N ARG A 382 16.03 -19.31 20.98
CA ARG A 382 16.25 -19.83 22.35
C ARG A 382 15.12 -19.34 23.27
N PRO A 383 13.94 -20.00 23.25
CA PRO A 383 12.72 -19.50 23.90
C PRO A 383 12.83 -19.30 25.43
N ASP A 384 13.80 -19.92 26.08
CA ASP A 384 14.00 -19.83 27.53
C ASP A 384 15.06 -18.82 27.95
N SER A 385 15.65 -18.10 27.01
CA SER A 385 16.64 -17.05 27.32
C SER A 385 15.99 -15.66 27.35
N THR A 386 16.72 -14.66 27.91
CA THR A 386 16.25 -13.26 27.88
C THR A 386 16.08 -12.75 26.47
N LEU A 387 16.99 -13.08 25.57
CA LEU A 387 16.89 -12.87 24.14
C LEU A 387 16.37 -14.16 23.52
N ASP A 388 15.12 -14.14 23.10
CA ASP A 388 14.42 -15.36 22.64
C ASP A 388 14.74 -15.71 21.20
N LYS A 389 14.65 -14.72 20.31
CA LYS A 389 14.76 -14.90 18.85
C LYS A 389 15.47 -13.72 18.21
N MET A 390 16.12 -14.00 17.11
CA MET A 390 16.61 -12.98 16.18
C MET A 390 16.33 -13.41 14.75
N ALA A 391 15.83 -12.49 13.95
CA ALA A 391 15.57 -12.71 12.54
C ALA A 391 15.92 -11.47 11.72
N PHE A 392 16.26 -11.68 10.46
CA PHE A 392 16.36 -10.59 9.51
C PHE A 392 15.46 -10.82 8.29
N SER A 393 15.09 -9.75 7.63
CA SER A 393 14.46 -9.73 6.31
C SER A 393 15.27 -8.86 5.37
N LEU A 394 15.47 -9.33 4.15
CA LEU A 394 16.09 -8.59 3.05
C LEU A 394 15.12 -8.62 1.87
N THR A 395 14.75 -7.46 1.37
CA THR A 395 13.93 -7.30 0.16
C THR A 395 14.72 -6.54 -0.89
N ALA A 396 14.67 -7.01 -2.12
CA ALA A 396 15.11 -6.31 -3.31
C ALA A 396 13.91 -6.07 -4.22
N ASP A 397 13.77 -4.83 -4.68
CA ASP A 397 12.63 -4.40 -5.46
C ASP A 397 13.08 -3.65 -6.71
N ALA A 398 12.55 -4.03 -7.86
CA ALA A 398 12.88 -3.42 -9.14
C ALA A 398 11.65 -3.32 -10.03
N GLY A 399 11.50 -2.17 -10.66
CA GLY A 399 10.37 -1.96 -11.55
C GLY A 399 10.66 -0.96 -12.64
N CYS A 400 9.83 -0.99 -13.68
CA CYS A 400 9.88 0.01 -14.72
C CYS A 400 8.55 0.15 -15.45
N GLU A 401 8.41 1.29 -16.12
CA GLU A 401 7.33 1.57 -17.05
C GLU A 401 7.86 1.81 -18.47
N TYR A 402 7.07 1.41 -19.44
CA TYR A 402 7.39 1.60 -20.86
C TYR A 402 6.12 1.80 -21.70
N GLY A 403 6.28 2.46 -22.86
CA GLY A 403 5.16 2.92 -23.68
C GLY A 403 4.58 4.25 -23.17
N GLY A 404 3.63 4.82 -23.89
CA GLY A 404 3.01 6.10 -23.51
C GLY A 404 4.00 7.25 -23.31
N GLY A 405 5.08 7.28 -24.08
CA GLY A 405 6.11 8.34 -24.01
C GLY A 405 7.29 8.07 -23.08
N VAL A 406 7.30 6.94 -22.33
CA VAL A 406 8.39 6.58 -21.41
C VAL A 406 9.02 5.23 -21.75
N SER A 407 10.21 4.98 -21.23
CA SER A 407 10.87 3.68 -21.34
C SER A 407 11.72 3.35 -20.11
N CYS A 408 11.91 2.06 -19.84
CA CYS A 408 12.73 1.57 -18.73
C CYS A 408 14.18 2.10 -18.74
N TYR A 409 14.74 2.35 -19.92
CA TYR A 409 16.15 2.71 -20.11
C TYR A 409 16.35 4.18 -20.55
N GLY A 410 15.31 4.99 -20.53
CA GLY A 410 15.29 6.32 -21.11
C GLY A 410 15.00 6.28 -22.62
N ASN A 411 14.70 7.43 -23.20
CA ASN A 411 14.45 7.55 -24.62
C ASN A 411 15.68 8.09 -25.36
N LYS A 412 15.70 7.95 -26.70
CA LYS A 412 16.78 8.42 -27.55
C LYS A 412 16.95 9.96 -27.54
N ALA A 413 15.95 10.68 -27.08
CA ALA A 413 15.97 12.14 -26.94
C ALA A 413 16.52 12.59 -25.58
N GLY A 414 17.09 11.69 -24.78
CA GLY A 414 17.68 12.00 -23.48
C GLY A 414 16.68 12.06 -22.33
N GLY A 415 15.46 11.57 -22.53
CA GLY A 415 14.48 11.46 -21.45
C GLY A 415 14.94 10.48 -20.35
N PRO A 416 14.43 10.65 -19.11
CA PRO A 416 14.87 9.87 -17.97
C PRO A 416 14.46 8.40 -18.09
N LYS A 417 15.19 7.54 -17.35
CA LYS A 417 14.83 6.15 -17.18
C LYS A 417 13.59 6.08 -16.29
N GLN A 418 12.51 5.51 -16.79
CA GLN A 418 11.29 5.26 -16.02
C GLN A 418 11.40 3.92 -15.30
N SER A 419 12.38 3.81 -14.41
CA SER A 419 12.69 2.60 -13.65
C SER A 419 13.18 2.95 -12.27
N PHE A 420 13.05 2.01 -11.33
CA PHE A 420 13.71 2.09 -10.05
C PHE A 420 14.35 0.76 -9.65
N LEU A 421 15.28 0.87 -8.72
CA LEU A 421 15.87 -0.23 -8.00
C LEU A 421 15.99 0.17 -6.54
N GLY A 422 15.52 -0.68 -5.65
CA GLY A 422 15.59 -0.48 -4.22
C GLY A 422 15.93 -1.76 -3.47
N PHE A 423 16.33 -1.59 -2.23
CA PHE A 423 16.44 -2.67 -1.26
C PHE A 423 16.12 -2.17 0.13
N MET A 424 15.63 -3.04 0.98
CA MET A 424 15.44 -2.79 2.41
C MET A 424 15.92 -3.98 3.22
N LEU A 425 16.43 -3.69 4.40
CA LEU A 425 16.93 -4.66 5.35
C LEU A 425 16.41 -4.32 6.73
N TYR A 426 15.81 -5.29 7.39
CA TYR A 426 15.36 -5.18 8.77
C TYR A 426 15.90 -6.33 9.58
N ASN A 427 16.26 -6.04 10.83
CA ASN A 427 16.65 -7.03 11.81
C ASN A 427 15.84 -6.84 13.08
N ARG A 428 15.22 -7.92 13.56
CA ARG A 428 14.35 -7.89 14.74
C ARG A 428 14.86 -8.84 15.82
N PHE A 429 14.75 -8.39 17.04
CA PHE A 429 15.12 -9.07 18.28
C PHE A 429 13.88 -9.19 19.16
N TRP A 430 13.64 -10.36 19.73
CA TRP A 430 12.55 -10.60 20.68
C TRP A 430 13.12 -10.96 22.03
N PHE A 431 12.52 -10.43 23.09
CA PHE A 431 12.98 -10.59 24.46
C PHE A 431 11.85 -11.02 25.37
N HIS A 432 12.19 -11.80 26.42
CA HIS A 432 11.29 -12.21 27.50
C HIS A 432 10.02 -12.91 26.99
N ARG A 433 10.16 -13.91 26.13
CA ARG A 433 9.06 -14.67 25.54
C ARG A 433 8.11 -13.78 24.75
N ASP A 434 8.68 -13.03 23.81
CA ASP A 434 7.99 -12.09 22.94
C ASP A 434 7.32 -10.90 23.65
N LEU A 435 7.66 -10.64 24.93
CA LEU A 435 7.11 -9.48 25.65
C LEU A 435 7.59 -8.16 25.07
N PHE A 436 8.85 -8.12 24.60
CA PHE A 436 9.44 -6.96 23.97
C PHE A 436 10.01 -7.32 22.61
N GLY A 437 9.91 -6.36 21.68
CA GLY A 437 10.53 -6.41 20.37
C GLY A 437 11.40 -5.18 20.13
N LEU A 438 12.54 -5.36 19.49
CA LEU A 438 13.37 -4.29 18.98
C LEU A 438 13.64 -4.58 17.50
N THR A 439 13.30 -3.64 16.63
CA THR A 439 13.61 -3.73 15.20
C THR A 439 14.52 -2.56 14.82
N VAL A 440 15.52 -2.83 14.00
CA VAL A 440 16.37 -1.83 13.37
C VAL A 440 16.38 -2.14 11.88
N GLY A 441 16.12 -1.14 11.06
CA GLY A 441 16.08 -1.35 9.62
C GLY A 441 16.07 -0.06 8.82
N GLY A 442 15.79 -0.23 7.55
CA GLY A 442 15.69 0.84 6.58
C GLY A 442 16.02 0.36 5.18
N GLY A 443 16.10 1.28 4.25
CA GLY A 443 16.34 0.95 2.86
C GLY A 443 16.88 2.10 2.04
N LYS A 444 17.04 1.81 0.76
CA LYS A 444 17.52 2.77 -0.22
C LYS A 444 16.85 2.53 -1.56
N ILE A 445 16.45 3.61 -2.21
CA ILE A 445 15.84 3.59 -3.53
C ILE A 445 16.58 4.51 -4.49
N ASN A 446 16.76 4.06 -5.71
CA ASN A 446 17.21 4.86 -6.86
C ASN A 446 16.10 4.83 -7.92
N ASN A 447 15.39 5.95 -8.08
CA ASN A 447 14.26 6.11 -8.99
C ASN A 447 14.49 7.28 -9.93
N PRO A 448 15.26 7.09 -11.02
CA PRO A 448 15.61 8.18 -11.92
C PRO A 448 14.41 8.80 -12.65
N GLY A 449 13.32 8.07 -12.80
CA GLY A 449 12.11 8.55 -13.46
C GLY A 449 11.03 9.06 -12.52
N ARG A 450 11.24 8.95 -11.22
CA ARG A 450 10.27 9.30 -10.17
C ARG A 450 8.90 8.62 -10.32
N TYR A 451 8.83 7.45 -10.93
CA TYR A 451 7.57 6.74 -11.00
C TYR A 451 7.28 6.01 -9.68
N LEU A 452 6.01 5.84 -9.35
CA LEU A 452 5.55 5.28 -8.07
C LEU A 452 6.09 5.99 -6.84
N VAL A 453 6.58 7.22 -6.95
CA VAL A 453 7.00 7.98 -5.79
C VAL A 453 5.77 8.42 -5.02
N LEU A 454 5.59 7.85 -3.83
CA LEU A 454 4.56 8.31 -2.91
C LEU A 454 4.93 9.69 -2.37
N LEU A 455 4.03 10.46 -2.32
CA LEU A 455 3.77 11.82 -2.18
C LEU A 455 4.22 12.58 -1.01
N PRO A 456 4.85 13.66 -1.21
CA PRO A 456 4.43 14.91 -0.65
C PRO A 456 3.35 15.56 -1.55
N PRO A 457 2.91 16.79 -1.19
CA PRO A 457 1.75 17.42 -1.83
C PRO A 457 1.75 17.45 -3.34
N ILE A 458 2.90 17.31 -3.96
CA ILE A 458 3.05 17.29 -5.41
C ILE A 458 3.33 15.87 -5.87
N ASN A 459 2.27 15.14 -5.93
CA ASN A 459 2.27 13.73 -6.15
C ASN A 459 2.53 13.33 -7.58
N GLY A 460 3.23 12.21 -7.72
CA GLY A 460 3.36 11.52 -8.99
C GLY A 460 4.05 12.36 -10.05
N GLU A 461 4.82 13.39 -9.65
CA GLU A 461 5.66 14.10 -10.59
C GLU A 461 6.77 13.18 -11.05
N THR A 462 6.67 12.80 -12.30
CA THR A 462 7.74 12.09 -12.98
C THR A 462 8.64 13.09 -13.69
N ALA A 463 9.83 12.66 -14.06
CA ALA A 463 10.73 13.45 -14.88
C ALA A 463 10.13 13.89 -16.24
N VAL A 464 9.06 13.23 -16.67
CA VAL A 464 8.35 13.52 -17.94
C VAL A 464 7.27 14.57 -17.77
N THR A 465 6.68 14.68 -16.59
CA THR A 465 5.55 15.57 -16.30
C THR A 465 5.93 16.83 -15.55
N ALA A 466 7.16 16.90 -15.02
CA ALA A 466 7.66 18.04 -14.28
C ALA A 466 7.62 19.33 -15.11
N SER A 467 7.07 20.40 -14.52
CA SER A 467 7.05 21.72 -15.14
C SER A 467 8.32 22.50 -14.81
N THR A 468 9.02 23.00 -15.82
CA THR A 468 10.22 23.83 -15.66
C THR A 468 9.95 25.17 -14.97
N ASN A 469 8.69 25.61 -14.92
CA ASN A 469 8.30 26.92 -14.42
C ASN A 469 7.46 26.87 -13.14
N SER A 470 7.37 25.71 -12.48
CA SER A 470 6.61 25.60 -11.23
C SER A 470 7.34 26.32 -10.10
N PRO A 471 6.70 27.23 -9.37
CA PRO A 471 7.32 27.90 -8.23
C PRO A 471 7.50 27.00 -7.01
N TYR A 472 6.96 25.78 -7.05
CA TYR A 472 7.02 24.82 -5.94
C TYR A 472 8.29 23.98 -5.94
N PHE A 473 9.00 23.91 -7.06
CA PHE A 473 10.21 23.11 -7.19
C PHE A 473 11.45 24.00 -7.16
N THR A 474 12.42 23.56 -6.39
CA THR A 474 13.73 24.20 -6.31
C THR A 474 14.78 23.47 -7.14
N GLU A 475 14.48 22.25 -7.60
CA GLU A 475 15.29 21.43 -8.49
C GLU A 475 14.80 21.50 -9.93
N ASN A 476 15.67 21.08 -10.86
CA ASN A 476 15.30 20.95 -12.25
C ASN A 476 14.26 19.84 -12.42
N PRO A 477 13.26 20.05 -13.28
CA PRO A 477 12.32 19.00 -13.63
C PRO A 477 13.06 17.77 -14.15
N GLY A 478 12.67 16.61 -13.66
CA GLY A 478 13.30 15.37 -14.06
C GLY A 478 14.53 14.95 -13.26
N ASP A 479 14.92 15.70 -12.25
CA ASP A 479 15.95 15.24 -11.34
C ASP A 479 15.55 13.89 -10.72
N PRO A 480 16.49 12.91 -10.68
CA PRO A 480 16.17 11.58 -10.17
C PRO A 480 15.85 11.60 -8.68
N PHE A 481 14.86 10.84 -8.27
CA PHE A 481 14.60 10.59 -6.86
C PHE A 481 15.53 9.49 -6.33
N LYS A 482 16.43 9.86 -5.43
CA LYS A 482 17.32 8.96 -4.70
C LYS A 482 17.11 9.20 -3.23
N ALA A 483 16.64 8.18 -2.52
CA ALA A 483 16.32 8.31 -1.12
C ALA A 483 16.83 7.13 -0.31
N TRP A 484 16.98 7.34 0.97
CA TRP A 484 17.26 6.30 1.96
C TRP A 484 16.55 6.64 3.27
N ASP A 485 16.29 5.63 4.04
CA ASP A 485 15.64 5.73 5.33
C ASP A 485 16.29 4.79 6.33
N SER A 486 16.04 5.06 7.61
CA SER A 486 16.40 4.17 8.71
C SER A 486 15.40 4.34 9.84
N SER A 487 15.04 3.24 10.48
CA SER A 487 14.14 3.24 11.63
C SER A 487 14.66 2.39 12.77
N ILE A 488 14.21 2.75 13.97
CA ILE A 488 14.34 1.95 15.17
C ILE A 488 12.98 1.87 15.84
N THR A 489 12.50 0.64 16.01
CA THR A 489 11.16 0.35 16.52
C THR A 489 11.27 -0.44 17.80
N PHE A 490 10.59 0.00 18.85
CA PHE A 490 10.46 -0.73 20.11
C PHE A 490 8.99 -1.10 20.33
N ASP A 491 8.75 -2.40 20.59
CA ASP A 491 7.43 -2.95 20.86
C ASP A 491 7.35 -3.47 22.30
N TYR A 492 6.25 -3.12 22.99
CA TYR A 492 5.79 -3.78 24.21
C TYR A 492 4.53 -4.59 23.87
N MET A 493 4.59 -5.91 24.05
CA MET A 493 3.59 -6.86 23.56
C MET A 493 3.08 -7.74 24.73
N PRO A 494 2.34 -7.17 25.72
CA PRO A 494 1.95 -7.89 26.94
C PRO A 494 1.01 -9.07 26.69
N LYS A 495 0.31 -9.07 25.56
CA LYS A 495 -0.54 -10.13 25.05
C LYS A 495 -0.37 -10.26 23.55
N GLN A 496 -0.66 -11.42 23.00
CA GLN A 496 -0.58 -11.66 21.55
C GLN A 496 -1.52 -10.76 20.71
N TYR A 497 -2.55 -10.18 21.32
CA TYR A 497 -3.58 -9.39 20.67
C TYR A 497 -3.34 -7.87 20.70
N ILE A 498 -2.31 -7.40 21.41
CA ILE A 498 -2.02 -5.97 21.57
C ILE A 498 -0.53 -5.67 21.46
N THR A 499 -0.21 -4.57 20.79
CA THR A 499 1.14 -4.02 20.69
C THR A 499 1.09 -2.53 21.03
N PHE A 500 1.95 -2.09 21.94
CA PHE A 500 2.32 -0.70 22.13
C PHE A 500 3.66 -0.51 21.42
N ARG A 501 3.72 0.40 20.45
CA ARG A 501 4.90 0.63 19.61
C ARG A 501 5.39 2.05 19.77
N TRP A 502 6.69 2.22 19.79
CA TRP A 502 7.41 3.47 19.66
C TRP A 502 8.42 3.31 18.54
N GLU A 503 8.40 4.23 17.59
CA GLU A 503 9.28 4.18 16.44
C GLU A 503 9.87 5.55 16.18
N TYR A 504 11.16 5.58 15.89
CA TYR A 504 11.84 6.76 15.37
C TYR A 504 12.30 6.47 13.95
N ASP A 505 11.99 7.40 13.06
CA ASP A 505 12.37 7.33 11.65
C ASP A 505 13.18 8.55 11.25
N TYR A 506 14.16 8.31 10.41
CA TYR A 506 14.87 9.33 9.68
C TYR A 506 14.86 9.01 8.19
N ARG A 507 14.43 9.97 7.36
CA ARG A 507 14.31 9.85 5.92
C ARG A 507 15.07 10.97 5.21
N HIS A 508 15.75 10.63 4.11
CA HIS A 508 16.51 11.58 3.29
C HIS A 508 16.25 11.35 1.81
N ALA A 509 16.06 12.43 1.06
CA ALA A 509 16.02 12.42 -0.40
C ALA A 509 17.02 13.43 -0.97
N ASN A 510 17.55 13.14 -2.17
CA ASN A 510 18.44 14.06 -2.88
C ASN A 510 17.73 15.30 -3.42
N VAL A 511 16.40 15.29 -3.44
CA VAL A 511 15.53 16.39 -3.85
C VAL A 511 14.64 16.78 -2.67
N PRO A 512 14.19 18.06 -2.54
CA PRO A 512 13.17 18.43 -1.57
C PRO A 512 11.90 17.62 -1.80
N TYR A 513 11.40 17.00 -0.73
CA TYR A 513 10.33 16.03 -0.84
C TYR A 513 9.30 16.14 0.28
N TRP A 514 9.68 16.48 1.50
CA TRP A 514 8.77 16.56 2.64
C TRP A 514 8.38 17.98 2.96
N THR A 515 7.12 18.15 3.33
CA THR A 515 6.58 19.44 3.78
C THR A 515 7.33 19.95 5.02
N GLY A 516 7.76 21.21 4.99
CA GLY A 516 8.43 21.88 6.09
C GLY A 516 7.49 22.75 6.92
N ARG A 517 8.08 23.53 7.84
CA ARG A 517 7.34 24.34 8.82
C ARG A 517 6.41 25.39 8.19
N GLY A 518 6.75 25.92 7.03
CA GLY A 518 5.89 26.85 6.28
C GLY A 518 4.88 26.17 5.38
N GLY A 519 4.92 24.84 5.32
CA GLY A 519 4.20 24.05 4.32
C GLY A 519 2.75 23.79 4.65
N ILE A 520 1.93 23.87 3.63
CA ILE A 520 0.50 23.56 3.63
C ILE A 520 0.22 22.70 2.41
N THR A 521 -0.58 21.67 2.56
CA THR A 521 -1.03 20.80 1.47
C THR A 521 -2.45 21.14 1.02
N PRO A 522 -2.78 21.04 -0.28
CA PRO A 522 -4.15 21.23 -0.73
C PRO A 522 -5.03 20.04 -0.33
N PRO A 523 -6.32 20.26 -0.07
CA PRO A 523 -7.23 19.22 0.46
C PRO A 523 -7.32 17.95 -0.38
N SER A 524 -7.11 18.02 -1.69
CA SER A 524 -7.22 16.89 -2.61
C SER A 524 -5.87 16.27 -3.01
N GLY A 525 -4.77 16.74 -2.43
CA GLY A 525 -3.44 16.28 -2.79
C GLY A 525 -2.97 16.81 -4.15
N ASN A 526 -2.86 15.93 -5.12
CA ASN A 526 -2.20 16.22 -6.39
C ASN A 526 -2.99 17.17 -7.31
N THR A 527 -2.49 18.40 -7.49
CA THR A 527 -3.08 19.42 -8.37
C THR A 527 -2.30 19.63 -9.68
N GLY A 528 -1.30 18.80 -9.96
CA GLY A 528 -0.39 19.01 -11.09
C GLY A 528 0.71 20.03 -10.79
N PHE A 529 1.32 20.61 -11.83
CA PHE A 529 2.49 21.48 -11.74
C PHE A 529 2.20 22.86 -12.35
N PRO A 530 1.43 23.70 -11.64
CA PRO A 530 1.10 25.02 -12.17
C PRO A 530 2.34 25.90 -12.23
N THR A 531 2.39 26.78 -13.23
CA THR A 531 3.44 27.79 -13.39
C THR A 531 3.28 28.97 -12.45
N GLN A 532 2.18 29.06 -11.72
CA GLN A 532 1.83 30.07 -10.74
C GLN A 532 1.40 29.43 -9.45
N PHE A 533 1.52 30.15 -8.33
CA PHE A 533 0.98 29.68 -7.06
C PHE A 533 -0.53 29.49 -7.13
N VAL A 534 -1.02 28.46 -6.48
CA VAL A 534 -2.43 28.10 -6.38
C VAL A 534 -2.90 28.31 -4.95
N CYS A 535 -4.11 28.81 -4.80
CA CYS A 535 -4.76 28.89 -3.50
C CYS A 535 -5.31 27.52 -3.07
N GLN A 536 -5.48 27.29 -1.78
CA GLN A 536 -6.06 26.06 -1.25
C GLN A 536 -7.49 25.79 -1.77
N SER A 537 -8.18 26.83 -2.18
CA SER A 537 -9.47 26.72 -2.88
C SER A 537 -9.37 26.08 -4.27
N GLY A 538 -8.17 25.80 -4.78
CA GLY A 538 -7.93 25.32 -6.14
C GLY A 538 -7.82 26.43 -7.20
N VAL A 539 -8.03 27.69 -6.83
CA VAL A 539 -7.96 28.84 -7.75
C VAL A 539 -6.49 29.25 -7.94
N THR A 540 -6.07 29.48 -9.16
CA THR A 540 -4.74 30.03 -9.47
C THR A 540 -4.65 31.47 -8.96
N SER A 541 -3.59 31.79 -8.22
CA SER A 541 -3.41 33.13 -7.63
C SER A 541 -3.08 34.24 -8.65
N GLY A 542 -2.64 33.88 -9.84
CA GLY A 542 -2.10 34.81 -10.83
C GLY A 542 -0.69 35.30 -10.49
N ALA A 543 -0.06 34.78 -9.45
CA ALA A 543 1.23 35.27 -8.97
C ALA A 543 2.32 34.19 -9.06
N THR A 544 3.54 34.62 -9.32
CA THR A 544 4.76 33.80 -9.36
C THR A 544 5.65 34.00 -8.12
N SER A 545 5.32 35.01 -7.28
CA SER A 545 5.97 35.19 -5.98
C SER A 545 5.04 34.78 -4.84
N LEU A 546 5.61 34.24 -3.77
CA LEU A 546 4.84 33.81 -2.61
C LEU A 546 4.10 34.97 -1.89
N PRO A 547 4.70 36.16 -1.67
CA PRO A 547 4.00 37.29 -1.04
C PRO A 547 2.77 37.76 -1.84
N ASP A 548 2.90 37.84 -3.18
CA ASP A 548 1.80 38.26 -4.05
C ASP A 548 0.69 37.22 -4.06
N ALA A 549 1.06 35.94 -4.09
CA ALA A 549 0.13 34.83 -3.99
C ALA A 549 -0.63 34.81 -2.65
N GLN A 550 0.05 35.05 -1.55
CA GLN A 550 -0.58 35.16 -0.22
C GLN A 550 -1.63 36.28 -0.21
N THR A 551 -1.29 37.43 -0.77
CA THR A 551 -2.22 38.58 -0.91
C THR A 551 -3.43 38.22 -1.77
N ALA A 552 -3.20 37.61 -2.94
CA ALA A 552 -4.26 37.23 -3.87
C ALA A 552 -5.20 36.15 -3.28
N CYS A 553 -4.65 35.14 -2.64
CA CYS A 553 -5.47 34.09 -2.01
C CYS A 553 -6.27 34.61 -0.82
N SER A 554 -5.66 35.50 0.00
CA SER A 554 -6.35 36.13 1.14
C SER A 554 -7.55 36.97 0.69
N ALA A 555 -7.45 37.64 -0.47
CA ALA A 555 -8.52 38.45 -1.05
C ALA A 555 -9.79 37.63 -1.36
N ILE A 556 -9.65 36.34 -1.58
CA ILE A 556 -10.78 35.40 -1.84
C ILE A 556 -11.11 34.51 -0.64
N GLY A 557 -10.60 34.85 0.56
CA GLY A 557 -10.84 34.09 1.78
C GLY A 557 -10.12 32.73 1.82
N SER A 558 -9.04 32.56 1.06
CA SER A 558 -8.24 31.34 1.00
C SER A 558 -6.80 31.63 1.43
N THR A 559 -6.01 30.57 1.63
CA THR A 559 -4.57 30.65 1.82
C THR A 559 -3.84 30.10 0.59
N VAL A 560 -2.59 30.53 0.41
CA VAL A 560 -1.78 29.98 -0.68
C VAL A 560 -1.38 28.54 -0.34
N TRP A 561 -1.45 27.67 -1.34
CA TRP A 561 -0.83 26.37 -1.23
C TRP A 561 0.68 26.52 -1.40
N PHE A 562 1.43 26.12 -0.38
CA PHE A 562 2.88 26.17 -0.39
C PHE A 562 3.46 25.03 0.44
N PRO A 563 4.08 24.02 -0.18
CA PRO A 563 4.55 22.82 0.51
C PRO A 563 5.82 23.03 1.34
N ASP A 564 6.61 24.09 1.12
CA ASP A 564 7.89 24.35 1.81
C ASP A 564 8.77 23.08 1.93
N LEU A 565 9.04 22.44 0.81
CA LEU A 565 9.65 21.11 0.77
C LEU A 565 11.07 21.07 1.36
N ARG A 566 11.36 19.99 2.08
CA ARG A 566 12.65 19.68 2.71
C ARG A 566 13.22 18.37 2.17
N ARG A 567 14.55 18.23 2.23
CA ARG A 567 15.24 16.97 1.83
C ARG A 567 15.26 15.92 2.91
N ASN A 568 15.00 16.30 4.13
CA ASN A 568 15.01 15.41 5.29
C ASN A 568 13.68 15.47 6.01
N GLU A 569 13.33 14.36 6.60
CA GLU A 569 12.25 14.25 7.57
C GLU A 569 12.67 13.31 8.68
N SER A 570 12.27 13.63 9.87
CA SER A 570 12.34 12.70 10.99
C SER A 570 11.10 12.83 11.85
N PHE A 571 10.65 11.72 12.40
CA PHE A 571 9.48 11.72 13.27
C PHE A 571 9.58 10.60 14.32
N ILE A 572 8.78 10.75 15.36
CA ILE A 572 8.51 9.71 16.34
C ILE A 572 7.03 9.34 16.21
N ASP A 573 6.77 8.04 16.01
CA ASP A 573 5.45 7.44 16.11
C ASP A 573 5.26 6.76 17.46
N MET A 574 4.05 6.89 18.01
CA MET A 574 3.59 6.18 19.21
C MET A 574 2.24 5.58 18.89
N SER A 575 2.17 4.26 18.82
CA SER A 575 0.96 3.58 18.38
C SER A 575 0.47 2.50 19.34
N ILE A 576 -0.83 2.27 19.29
CA ILE A 576 -1.52 1.17 19.99
C ILE A 576 -2.28 0.39 18.92
N MET A 577 -1.89 -0.86 18.76
CA MET A 577 -2.47 -1.73 17.76
C MET A 577 -3.08 -2.97 18.42
N VAL A 578 -4.28 -3.33 17.99
CA VAL A 578 -5.04 -4.48 18.50
C VAL A 578 -5.48 -5.35 17.33
N LYS A 579 -5.38 -6.69 17.51
CA LYS A 579 -5.92 -7.70 16.60
C LYS A 579 -6.49 -8.86 17.40
N PHE A 580 -7.76 -9.13 17.21
CA PHE A 580 -8.43 -10.34 17.69
C PHE A 580 -8.74 -11.27 16.53
#